data_4709e647080b857d58a84205319354ef
#
_entry.id   4709e647080b857d58a84205319354ef
#
_cell.length_a   1.000
_cell.length_b   1.000
_cell.length_c   1.000
_cell.angle_alpha   90.00
_cell.angle_beta   90.00
_cell.angle_gamma   90.00
#
_symmetry.space_group_name_H-M   'P 1'
#
loop_
_entity.id
_entity.type
_entity.pdbx_description
1 polymer ?
#
loop_
_entity_poly.entity_id
_entity_poly.type
_entity_poly.pdbx_seq_one_letter_code
_entity_poly.pdbx_strand_id
1 'polypeptide(L)'
;MIFALLMAATTLAITWIMAKAPSLASPGTPLGVRVPKAYLSDSAVTSALAGYKVRTWGCGIAATILSLFAWKLPLLAAVPSLLVTLGGLWAYISQRRRIIAAKKTGDWFDEVETTIAARVSTTANGTPEFAGIPTPTFPWITMLASLLCIAAGAIIVASHWSDIPDPVPVHWNSSMEADNWSEKNIGSVFSISFITLGTLLLFAIICSFIAHSEVSPRSERSIKARLRNEANLAFTNTGMGVLTLLLCAGMAFTQVTLSLIHISEPTR
;
A
#
# COMPACT_ATOMS: atom_id res chain seq x y z
N MET A 1 -7.50 21.60 -15.76
CA MET A 1 -6.63 20.84 -16.69
C MET A 1 -5.42 20.23 -16.00
N ILE A 2 -4.65 20.98 -15.20
CA ILE A 2 -3.47 20.48 -14.46
C ILE A 2 -3.85 19.31 -13.52
N PHE A 3 -4.96 19.42 -12.79
CA PHE A 3 -5.46 18.34 -11.92
C PHE A 3 -5.71 17.03 -12.68
N ALA A 4 -6.37 17.09 -13.86
CA ALA A 4 -6.63 15.91 -14.68
C ALA A 4 -5.33 15.24 -15.18
N LEU A 5 -4.34 16.05 -15.56
CA LEU A 5 -3.02 15.55 -15.97
C LEU A 5 -2.28 14.89 -14.79
N LEU A 6 -2.36 15.48 -13.60
CA LEU A 6 -1.76 14.90 -12.39
C LEU A 6 -2.42 13.57 -12.03
N MET A 7 -3.75 13.50 -12.07
CA MET A 7 -4.51 12.27 -11.84
C MET A 7 -4.17 11.19 -12.88
N ALA A 8 -4.07 11.56 -14.15
CA ALA A 8 -3.68 10.64 -15.23
C ALA A 8 -2.25 10.12 -15.03
N ALA A 9 -1.30 11.00 -14.68
CA ALA A 9 0.09 10.61 -14.40
C ALA A 9 0.18 9.66 -13.19
N THR A 10 -0.54 9.95 -12.11
CA THR A 10 -0.60 9.11 -10.91
C THR A 10 -1.20 7.74 -11.23
N THR A 11 -2.31 7.70 -11.99
CA THR A 11 -2.97 6.47 -12.41
C THR A 11 -2.04 5.60 -13.27
N LEU A 12 -1.30 6.23 -14.19
CA LEU A 12 -0.32 5.53 -15.03
C LEU A 12 0.85 4.99 -14.21
N ALA A 13 1.35 5.77 -13.25
CA ALA A 13 2.43 5.33 -12.35
C ALA A 13 2.00 4.12 -11.51
N ILE A 14 0.79 4.13 -10.93
CA ILE A 14 0.22 2.99 -10.18
C ILE A 14 0.11 1.78 -11.09
N THR A 15 -0.39 1.94 -12.32
CA THR A 15 -0.50 0.87 -13.30
C THR A 15 0.86 0.22 -13.59
N TRP A 16 1.88 1.06 -13.82
CA TRP A 16 3.25 0.59 -14.08
C TRP A 16 3.82 -0.20 -12.91
N ILE A 17 3.66 0.31 -11.67
CA ILE A 17 4.11 -0.37 -10.46
C ILE A 17 3.40 -1.73 -10.32
N MET A 18 2.09 -1.77 -10.48
CA MET A 18 1.31 -3.02 -10.41
C MET A 18 1.73 -4.02 -11.50
N ALA A 19 1.92 -3.57 -12.75
CA ALA A 19 2.36 -4.42 -13.85
C ALA A 19 3.78 -5.00 -13.62
N LYS A 20 4.63 -4.28 -12.86
CA LYS A 20 5.99 -4.73 -12.48
C LYS A 20 6.00 -5.63 -11.24
N ALA A 21 4.96 -5.62 -10.41
CA ALA A 21 4.91 -6.37 -9.16
C ALA A 21 5.31 -7.86 -9.29
N PRO A 22 4.86 -8.64 -10.32
CA PRO A 22 5.29 -10.03 -10.46
C PRO A 22 6.78 -10.20 -10.74
N SER A 23 7.45 -9.20 -11.33
CA SER A 23 8.90 -9.27 -11.59
C SER A 23 9.75 -8.99 -10.34
N LEU A 24 9.15 -8.38 -9.32
CA LEU A 24 9.76 -8.12 -8.02
C LEU A 24 9.58 -9.29 -7.05
N ALA A 25 8.65 -10.20 -7.36
CA ALA A 25 8.43 -11.41 -6.58
C ALA A 25 9.57 -12.42 -6.79
N SER A 26 9.69 -13.37 -5.86
CA SER A 26 10.64 -14.48 -5.99
C SER A 26 10.43 -15.27 -7.28
N PRO A 27 11.48 -15.61 -8.03
CA PRO A 27 11.37 -16.35 -9.29
C PRO A 27 10.58 -17.67 -9.19
N GLY A 28 10.61 -18.32 -8.03
CA GLY A 28 9.87 -19.58 -7.79
C GLY A 28 8.41 -19.41 -7.35
N THR A 29 7.90 -18.17 -7.29
CA THR A 29 6.55 -17.89 -6.81
C THR A 29 5.78 -16.94 -7.72
N PRO A 30 5.59 -17.29 -9.02
CA PRO A 30 4.83 -16.46 -9.94
C PRO A 30 3.40 -16.24 -9.42
N LEU A 31 2.98 -14.98 -9.34
CA LEU A 31 1.70 -14.55 -8.75
C LEU A 31 1.42 -15.18 -7.37
N GLY A 32 2.47 -15.35 -6.55
CA GLY A 32 2.38 -15.92 -5.21
C GLY A 32 2.03 -17.41 -5.17
N VAL A 33 2.13 -18.11 -6.29
CA VAL A 33 1.97 -19.57 -6.37
C VAL A 33 3.34 -20.22 -6.42
N ARG A 34 3.63 -21.14 -5.52
CA ARG A 34 4.86 -21.89 -5.54
C ARG A 34 4.88 -22.88 -6.70
N VAL A 35 5.85 -22.74 -7.58
CA VAL A 35 6.05 -23.56 -8.78
C VAL A 35 7.44 -24.19 -8.73
N PRO A 36 7.61 -25.51 -8.98
CA PRO A 36 8.91 -26.13 -9.09
C PRO A 36 9.73 -25.53 -10.24
N LYS A 37 11.05 -25.51 -10.12
CA LYS A 37 11.93 -24.90 -11.13
C LYS A 37 11.70 -25.46 -12.54
N ALA A 38 11.42 -26.76 -12.67
CA ALA A 38 11.16 -27.43 -13.95
C ALA A 38 9.94 -26.85 -14.69
N TYR A 39 8.94 -26.35 -13.96
CA TYR A 39 7.68 -25.85 -14.51
C TYR A 39 7.57 -24.32 -14.58
N LEU A 40 8.65 -23.59 -14.25
CA LEU A 40 8.63 -22.12 -14.32
C LEU A 40 8.49 -21.60 -15.76
N SER A 41 8.96 -22.38 -16.74
CA SER A 41 8.82 -22.08 -18.17
C SER A 41 7.56 -22.69 -18.80
N ASP A 42 6.71 -23.35 -18.01
CA ASP A 42 5.47 -23.95 -18.50
C ASP A 42 4.57 -22.88 -19.13
N SER A 43 3.86 -23.29 -20.19
CA SER A 43 2.98 -22.43 -20.95
C SER A 43 1.85 -21.82 -20.11
N ALA A 44 1.35 -22.55 -19.11
CA ALA A 44 0.34 -22.05 -18.18
C ALA A 44 0.88 -20.94 -17.26
N VAL A 45 2.14 -21.04 -16.85
CA VAL A 45 2.78 -20.01 -16.01
C VAL A 45 3.09 -18.75 -16.82
N THR A 46 3.72 -18.94 -17.99
CA THR A 46 4.12 -17.82 -18.86
C THR A 46 2.91 -17.09 -19.43
N SER A 47 1.86 -17.80 -19.84
CA SER A 47 0.59 -17.20 -20.32
C SER A 47 -0.16 -16.49 -19.19
N ALA A 48 -0.14 -17.02 -17.97
CA ALA A 48 -0.76 -16.35 -16.83
C ALA A 48 -0.04 -15.04 -16.47
N LEU A 49 1.29 -15.01 -16.49
CA LEU A 49 2.07 -13.79 -16.26
C LEU A 49 1.84 -12.75 -17.38
N ALA A 50 1.80 -13.19 -18.64
CA ALA A 50 1.46 -12.33 -19.76
C ALA A 50 0.02 -11.80 -19.64
N GLY A 51 -0.93 -12.68 -19.33
CA GLY A 51 -2.32 -12.31 -19.12
C GLY A 51 -2.55 -11.35 -17.96
N TYR A 52 -1.77 -11.47 -16.89
CA TYR A 52 -1.76 -10.48 -15.80
C TYR A 52 -1.33 -9.09 -16.30
N LYS A 53 -0.18 -9.01 -16.98
CA LYS A 53 0.34 -7.75 -17.51
C LYS A 53 -0.66 -7.09 -18.47
N VAL A 54 -1.19 -7.84 -19.42
CA VAL A 54 -2.16 -7.32 -20.42
C VAL A 54 -3.39 -6.75 -19.74
N ARG A 55 -3.98 -7.47 -18.78
CA ARG A 55 -5.18 -7.02 -18.06
C ARG A 55 -4.91 -5.81 -17.19
N THR A 56 -3.79 -5.80 -16.45
CA THR A 56 -3.39 -4.66 -15.61
C THR A 56 -3.18 -3.41 -16.48
N TRP A 57 -2.47 -3.53 -17.60
CA TRP A 57 -2.31 -2.41 -18.54
C TRP A 57 -3.63 -1.99 -19.19
N GLY A 58 -4.51 -2.94 -19.55
CA GLY A 58 -5.82 -2.61 -20.11
C GLY A 58 -6.67 -1.79 -19.14
N CYS A 59 -6.79 -2.23 -17.89
CA CYS A 59 -7.49 -1.47 -16.84
C CYS A 59 -6.81 -0.13 -16.56
N GLY A 60 -5.49 -0.09 -16.54
CA GLY A 60 -4.72 1.12 -16.27
C GLY A 60 -4.85 2.16 -17.37
N ILE A 61 -4.80 1.78 -18.64
CA ILE A 61 -4.99 2.67 -19.76
C ILE A 61 -6.42 3.23 -19.77
N ALA A 62 -7.42 2.37 -19.58
CA ALA A 62 -8.82 2.79 -19.46
C ALA A 62 -9.02 3.79 -18.32
N ALA A 63 -8.43 3.52 -17.16
CA ALA A 63 -8.48 4.42 -16.02
C ALA A 63 -7.74 5.75 -16.27
N THR A 64 -6.59 5.71 -16.96
CA THR A 64 -5.84 6.92 -17.34
C THR A 64 -6.64 7.79 -18.30
N ILE A 65 -7.30 7.19 -19.29
CA ILE A 65 -8.19 7.93 -20.20
C ILE A 65 -9.36 8.55 -19.42
N LEU A 66 -9.97 7.77 -18.51
CA LEU A 66 -11.07 8.27 -17.68
C LEU A 66 -10.63 9.44 -16.78
N SER A 67 -9.40 9.39 -16.25
CA SER A 67 -8.83 10.50 -15.45
C SER A 67 -8.79 11.83 -16.20
N LEU A 68 -8.58 11.81 -17.51
CA LEU A 68 -8.56 13.02 -18.33
C LEU A 68 -9.92 13.70 -18.44
N PHE A 69 -11.02 12.97 -18.17
CA PHE A 69 -12.39 13.49 -18.17
C PHE A 69 -12.90 13.82 -16.76
N ALA A 70 -12.19 13.40 -15.70
CA ALA A 70 -12.62 13.59 -14.31
C ALA A 70 -12.77 15.06 -13.90
N TRP A 71 -12.11 16.00 -14.60
CA TRP A 71 -12.24 17.44 -14.35
C TRP A 71 -13.63 18.01 -14.67
N LYS A 72 -14.40 17.33 -15.55
CA LYS A 72 -15.78 17.72 -15.89
C LYS A 72 -16.81 17.18 -14.89
N LEU A 73 -16.48 16.10 -14.17
CA LEU A 73 -17.37 15.39 -13.29
C LEU A 73 -16.63 14.99 -12.01
N PRO A 74 -16.58 15.86 -10.98
CA PRO A 74 -15.81 15.64 -9.76
C PRO A 74 -16.12 14.30 -9.04
N LEU A 75 -17.39 13.85 -9.10
CA LEU A 75 -17.81 12.55 -8.59
C LEU A 75 -17.04 11.37 -9.21
N LEU A 76 -16.53 11.52 -10.43
CA LEU A 76 -15.74 10.50 -11.11
C LEU A 76 -14.26 10.53 -10.75
N ALA A 77 -13.79 11.47 -9.94
CA ALA A 77 -12.36 11.60 -9.61
C ALA A 77 -11.79 10.36 -8.92
N ALA A 78 -12.59 9.65 -8.12
CA ALA A 78 -12.17 8.42 -7.44
C ALA A 78 -12.23 7.16 -8.33
N VAL A 79 -13.02 7.19 -9.42
CA VAL A 79 -13.28 6.00 -10.25
C VAL A 79 -12.02 5.46 -10.94
N PRO A 80 -11.12 6.28 -11.50
CA PRO A 80 -9.90 5.80 -12.13
C PRO A 80 -9.00 5.00 -11.17
N SER A 81 -8.79 5.49 -9.96
CA SER A 81 -7.95 4.80 -8.96
C SER A 81 -8.58 3.49 -8.50
N LEU A 82 -9.89 3.44 -8.31
CA LEU A 82 -10.63 2.22 -8.02
C LEU A 82 -10.55 1.23 -9.19
N LEU A 83 -10.70 1.69 -10.42
CA LEU A 83 -10.62 0.85 -11.62
C LEU A 83 -9.24 0.18 -11.75
N VAL A 84 -8.14 0.91 -11.54
CA VAL A 84 -6.79 0.33 -11.55
C VAL A 84 -6.62 -0.68 -10.43
N THR A 85 -7.03 -0.33 -9.21
CA THR A 85 -6.82 -1.18 -8.03
C THR A 85 -7.64 -2.46 -8.13
N LEU A 86 -8.94 -2.35 -8.37
CA LEU A 86 -9.85 -3.51 -8.47
C LEU A 86 -9.56 -4.33 -9.73
N GLY A 87 -9.27 -3.67 -10.85
CA GLY A 87 -8.90 -4.34 -12.10
C GLY A 87 -7.59 -5.11 -11.98
N GLY A 88 -6.59 -4.53 -11.32
CA GLY A 88 -5.32 -5.20 -11.03
C GLY A 88 -5.48 -6.38 -10.07
N LEU A 89 -6.30 -6.22 -9.02
CA LEU A 89 -6.63 -7.31 -8.10
C LEU A 89 -7.38 -8.45 -8.82
N TRP A 90 -8.36 -8.13 -9.66
CA TRP A 90 -9.05 -9.12 -10.48
C TRP A 90 -8.10 -9.83 -11.44
N ALA A 91 -7.21 -9.09 -12.11
CA ALA A 91 -6.17 -9.66 -12.97
C ALA A 91 -5.29 -10.63 -12.18
N TYR A 92 -4.84 -10.24 -10.98
CA TYR A 92 -4.03 -11.08 -10.09
C TYR A 92 -4.76 -12.35 -9.70
N ILE A 93 -5.97 -12.26 -9.15
CA ILE A 93 -6.74 -13.41 -8.68
C ILE A 93 -7.06 -14.36 -9.85
N SER A 94 -7.50 -13.82 -10.99
CA SER A 94 -7.88 -14.63 -12.14
C SER A 94 -6.71 -15.41 -12.74
N GLN A 95 -5.54 -14.79 -12.84
CA GLN A 95 -4.35 -15.47 -13.39
C GLN A 95 -3.69 -16.40 -12.36
N ARG A 96 -3.71 -16.03 -11.08
CA ARG A 96 -3.29 -16.93 -10.00
C ARG A 96 -4.09 -18.24 -10.00
N ARG A 97 -5.41 -18.17 -10.17
CA ARG A 97 -6.28 -19.36 -10.26
C ARG A 97 -5.90 -20.27 -11.42
N ARG A 98 -5.45 -19.72 -12.56
CA ARG A 98 -4.97 -20.50 -13.71
C ARG A 98 -3.71 -21.29 -13.37
N ILE A 99 -2.73 -20.67 -12.71
CA ILE A 99 -1.51 -21.39 -12.29
C ILE A 99 -1.87 -22.49 -11.27
N ILE A 100 -2.77 -22.21 -10.32
CA ILE A 100 -3.21 -23.22 -9.34
C ILE A 100 -3.91 -24.39 -10.03
N ALA A 101 -4.75 -24.11 -11.03
CA ALA A 101 -5.44 -25.16 -11.80
C ALA A 101 -4.43 -26.03 -12.57
N ALA A 102 -3.52 -25.41 -13.31
CA ALA A 102 -2.47 -26.12 -14.04
C ALA A 102 -1.58 -26.98 -13.12
N LYS A 103 -1.24 -26.43 -11.94
CA LYS A 103 -0.49 -27.15 -10.92
C LYS A 103 -1.21 -28.43 -10.44
N LYS A 104 -2.56 -28.35 -10.27
CA LYS A 104 -3.37 -29.50 -9.85
C LYS A 104 -3.52 -30.55 -10.95
N THR A 105 -3.73 -30.09 -12.18
CA THR A 105 -3.94 -31.00 -13.33
C THR A 105 -2.65 -31.70 -13.77
N GLY A 106 -1.51 -31.03 -13.60
CA GLY A 106 -0.20 -31.53 -14.01
C GLY A 106 0.59 -32.24 -12.91
N ASP A 107 0.01 -32.39 -11.71
CA ASP A 107 0.64 -33.05 -10.54
C ASP A 107 2.10 -32.64 -10.31
N TRP A 108 2.38 -31.32 -10.47
CA TRP A 108 3.75 -30.76 -10.54
C TRP A 108 4.66 -31.06 -9.34
N PHE A 109 4.12 -31.67 -8.29
CA PHE A 109 4.88 -32.04 -7.09
C PHE A 109 4.99 -33.53 -6.85
N ASP A 110 4.30 -34.37 -7.62
CA ASP A 110 4.32 -35.82 -7.40
C ASP A 110 5.64 -36.46 -7.84
N GLU A 111 6.31 -35.92 -8.88
CA GLU A 111 7.64 -36.36 -9.33
C GLU A 111 8.81 -35.67 -8.64
N VAL A 112 8.57 -34.63 -7.84
CA VAL A 112 9.62 -34.03 -7.04
C VAL A 112 9.89 -34.96 -5.85
N GLU A 113 10.78 -35.96 -6.06
CA GLU A 113 11.41 -36.67 -4.95
C GLU A 113 11.81 -35.62 -3.92
N THR A 114 11.07 -35.60 -2.81
CA THR A 114 11.50 -34.89 -1.62
C THR A 114 12.69 -35.67 -1.10
N THR A 115 13.86 -35.47 -1.70
CA THR A 115 15.11 -35.80 -1.08
C THR A 115 15.13 -34.95 0.19
N ILE A 116 14.55 -35.51 1.24
CA ILE A 116 14.73 -35.04 2.59
C ILE A 116 16.21 -35.37 2.89
N ALA A 117 17.10 -34.50 2.39
CA ALA A 117 18.39 -34.38 2.99
C ALA A 117 18.16 -33.69 4.34
N ALA A 118 17.56 -34.41 5.25
CA ALA A 118 17.73 -34.22 6.66
C ALA A 118 19.19 -34.56 6.98
N ARG A 119 20.10 -33.66 6.58
CA ARG A 119 21.35 -33.53 7.30
C ARG A 119 20.95 -33.00 8.68
N VAL A 120 20.56 -33.90 9.52
CA VAL A 120 20.60 -33.70 10.96
C VAL A 120 22.10 -33.61 11.28
N SER A 121 22.68 -32.43 11.13
CA SER A 121 23.85 -32.10 11.91
C SER A 121 23.34 -31.97 13.35
N THR A 122 23.37 -33.09 14.07
CA THR A 122 23.34 -33.10 15.51
C THR A 122 24.61 -32.41 15.99
N THR A 123 24.63 -31.09 15.93
CA THR A 123 25.53 -30.30 16.72
C THR A 123 24.76 -29.98 17.99
N ALA A 124 25.12 -30.71 19.02
CA ALA A 124 24.67 -30.44 20.36
C ALA A 124 24.82 -28.95 20.68
N ASN A 125 23.82 -28.39 21.33
CA ASN A 125 23.86 -27.15 22.10
C ASN A 125 24.22 -25.87 21.33
N GLY A 126 23.24 -25.30 20.69
CA GLY A 126 23.28 -23.92 20.23
C GLY A 126 22.33 -23.76 19.07
N THR A 127 21.17 -23.11 19.28
CA THR A 127 20.48 -22.46 18.20
C THR A 127 21.50 -21.56 17.52
N PRO A 128 21.77 -21.73 16.21
CA PRO A 128 22.66 -20.80 15.54
C PRO A 128 22.02 -19.42 15.69
N GLU A 129 22.64 -18.59 16.49
CA GLU A 129 22.30 -17.19 16.64
C GLU A 129 22.71 -16.55 15.32
N PHE A 130 21.75 -16.41 14.41
CA PHE A 130 21.94 -15.69 13.16
C PHE A 130 21.95 -14.19 13.48
N ALA A 131 23.03 -13.76 14.14
CA ALA A 131 23.30 -12.38 14.41
C ALA A 131 23.26 -11.58 13.10
N GLY A 132 22.33 -10.64 13.00
CA GLY A 132 22.28 -9.68 11.91
C GLY A 132 21.08 -9.77 10.95
N ILE A 133 20.16 -10.71 11.11
CA ILE A 133 18.96 -10.72 10.29
C ILE A 133 17.86 -9.91 10.97
N PRO A 134 17.35 -8.85 10.31
CA PRO A 134 16.31 -8.03 10.90
C PRO A 134 15.02 -8.86 11.00
N THR A 135 14.53 -9.02 12.23
CA THR A 135 13.18 -9.54 12.48
C THR A 135 12.14 -8.44 12.29
N PRO A 136 10.92 -8.76 11.82
CA PRO A 136 9.87 -7.76 11.70
C PRO A 136 9.49 -7.24 13.09
N THR A 137 9.84 -6.00 13.36
CA THR A 137 9.48 -5.30 14.60
C THR A 137 8.46 -4.21 14.31
N PHE A 138 7.63 -3.88 15.29
CA PHE A 138 6.70 -2.77 15.14
C PHE A 138 7.48 -1.44 15.02
N PRO A 139 7.17 -0.57 14.03
CA PRO A 139 7.94 0.63 13.74
C PRO A 139 7.59 1.79 14.69
N TRP A 140 7.86 1.65 15.98
CA TRP A 140 7.48 2.60 17.04
C TRP A 140 7.91 4.04 16.77
N ILE A 141 9.13 4.24 16.27
CA ILE A 141 9.69 5.57 16.05
C ILE A 141 8.86 6.35 15.04
N THR A 142 8.55 5.74 13.89
CA THR A 142 7.76 6.38 12.85
C THR A 142 6.29 6.56 13.24
N MET A 143 5.71 5.63 14.00
CA MET A 143 4.34 5.75 14.52
C MET A 143 4.23 6.87 15.53
N LEU A 144 5.19 6.97 16.47
CA LEU A 144 5.23 8.07 17.43
C LEU A 144 5.46 9.40 16.73
N ALA A 145 6.39 9.47 15.78
CA ALA A 145 6.63 10.68 14.99
C ALA A 145 5.38 11.11 14.21
N SER A 146 4.63 10.16 13.65
CA SER A 146 3.35 10.43 12.98
C SER A 146 2.32 11.03 13.94
N LEU A 147 2.20 10.48 15.14
CA LEU A 147 1.30 11.01 16.17
C LEU A 147 1.73 12.43 16.59
N LEU A 148 3.02 12.69 16.74
CA LEU A 148 3.53 14.02 17.07
C LEU A 148 3.25 15.03 15.95
N CYS A 149 3.35 14.64 14.66
CA CYS A 149 2.96 15.50 13.54
C CYS A 149 1.48 15.87 13.59
N ILE A 150 0.59 14.91 13.85
CA ILE A 150 -0.85 15.15 13.99
C ILE A 150 -1.11 16.10 15.16
N ALA A 151 -0.50 15.83 16.32
CA ALA A 151 -0.68 16.64 17.51
C ALA A 151 -0.18 18.07 17.30
N ALA A 152 0.99 18.25 16.68
CA ALA A 152 1.54 19.57 16.37
C ALA A 152 0.61 20.36 15.43
N GLY A 153 0.12 19.74 14.35
CA GLY A 153 -0.85 20.36 13.45
C GLY A 153 -2.14 20.77 14.17
N ALA A 154 -2.68 19.89 15.01
CA ALA A 154 -3.88 20.17 15.79
C ALA A 154 -3.65 21.31 16.82
N ILE A 155 -2.52 21.34 17.50
CA ILE A 155 -2.17 22.41 18.46
C ILE A 155 -2.05 23.74 17.73
N ILE A 156 -1.39 23.80 16.57
CA ILE A 156 -1.27 25.02 15.77
C ILE A 156 -2.67 25.54 15.38
N VAL A 157 -3.53 24.68 14.88
CA VAL A 157 -4.90 25.06 14.49
C VAL A 157 -5.71 25.50 15.72
N ALA A 158 -5.59 24.79 16.85
CA ALA A 158 -6.26 25.15 18.08
C ALA A 158 -5.81 26.51 18.65
N SER A 159 -4.52 26.83 18.52
CA SER A 159 -3.99 28.14 19.00
C SER A 159 -4.50 29.33 18.19
N HIS A 160 -4.97 29.10 16.96
CA HIS A 160 -5.58 30.12 16.10
C HIS A 160 -7.11 29.97 16.00
N TRP A 161 -7.73 29.33 17.00
CA TRP A 161 -9.18 29.07 16.96
C TRP A 161 -10.01 30.33 16.73
N SER A 162 -9.67 31.45 17.38
CA SER A 162 -10.36 32.74 17.22
C SER A 162 -10.30 33.27 15.79
N ASP A 163 -9.24 32.99 15.08
CA ASP A 163 -8.95 33.54 13.76
C ASP A 163 -9.61 32.72 12.64
N ILE A 164 -10.06 31.51 12.93
CA ILE A 164 -10.76 30.66 11.97
C ILE A 164 -12.15 31.23 11.69
N PRO A 165 -12.55 31.42 10.43
CA PRO A 165 -13.86 31.97 10.07
C PRO A 165 -15.01 31.05 10.47
N ASP A 166 -16.18 31.65 10.65
CA ASP A 166 -17.45 30.94 10.82
C ASP A 166 -18.43 31.47 9.78
N PRO A 167 -18.88 30.67 8.82
CA PRO A 167 -18.66 29.20 8.65
C PRO A 167 -17.26 28.83 8.15
N VAL A 168 -16.87 27.57 8.43
CA VAL A 168 -15.60 26.98 7.99
C VAL A 168 -15.78 26.31 6.62
N PRO A 169 -14.90 26.55 5.64
CA PRO A 169 -14.93 25.81 4.40
C PRO A 169 -14.47 24.37 4.63
N VAL A 170 -15.29 23.41 4.21
CA VAL A 170 -15.03 21.97 4.39
C VAL A 170 -14.79 21.21 3.10
N HIS A 171 -15.01 21.87 1.96
CA HIS A 171 -14.77 21.32 0.65
C HIS A 171 -14.32 22.42 -0.32
N TRP A 172 -13.41 22.05 -1.25
CA TRP A 172 -12.91 22.92 -2.32
C TRP A 172 -13.11 22.24 -3.67
N ASN A 173 -13.55 23.00 -4.64
CA ASN A 173 -13.70 22.53 -6.01
C ASN A 173 -12.33 22.37 -6.71
N SER A 174 -12.34 21.92 -7.97
CA SER A 174 -11.13 21.75 -8.77
C SER A 174 -10.37 23.05 -9.08
N SER A 175 -10.97 24.20 -8.87
CA SER A 175 -10.36 25.53 -9.01
C SER A 175 -9.79 26.04 -7.69
N MET A 176 -9.82 25.24 -6.62
CA MET A 176 -9.41 25.59 -5.25
C MET A 176 -10.31 26.69 -4.62
N GLU A 177 -11.56 26.80 -5.09
CA GLU A 177 -12.56 27.67 -4.48
C GLU A 177 -13.41 26.85 -3.49
N ALA A 178 -13.69 27.40 -2.33
CA ALA A 178 -14.56 26.76 -1.33
C ALA A 178 -16.01 26.72 -1.85
N ASP A 179 -16.57 25.52 -1.98
CA ASP A 179 -17.92 25.29 -2.51
C ASP A 179 -18.85 24.61 -1.50
N ASN A 180 -18.34 24.24 -0.32
CA ASN A 180 -19.16 23.76 0.79
C ASN A 180 -18.62 24.28 2.13
N TRP A 181 -19.54 24.65 3.01
CA TRP A 181 -19.27 25.32 4.27
C TRP A 181 -20.01 24.61 5.42
N SER A 182 -19.41 24.62 6.60
CA SER A 182 -20.01 24.05 7.80
C SER A 182 -19.88 25.03 8.96
N GLU A 183 -20.73 24.92 9.95
CA GLU A 183 -20.60 25.67 11.21
C GLU A 183 -19.25 25.35 11.87
N LYS A 184 -18.65 26.36 12.49
CA LYS A 184 -17.40 26.24 13.21
C LYS A 184 -17.57 25.41 14.46
N ASN A 185 -17.12 24.18 14.42
CA ASN A 185 -17.09 23.26 15.56
C ASN A 185 -15.86 22.37 15.52
N ILE A 186 -15.61 21.62 16.58
CA ILE A 186 -14.44 20.73 16.67
C ILE A 186 -14.45 19.70 15.52
N GLY A 187 -15.61 19.19 15.15
CA GLY A 187 -15.73 18.18 14.08
C GLY A 187 -15.35 18.74 12.71
N SER A 188 -15.83 19.93 12.34
CA SER A 188 -15.52 20.56 11.06
C SER A 188 -14.06 21.03 10.99
N VAL A 189 -13.57 21.70 12.02
CA VAL A 189 -12.21 22.26 12.06
C VAL A 189 -11.13 21.16 12.10
N PHE A 190 -11.34 20.09 12.90
CA PHE A 190 -10.35 19.01 13.06
C PHE A 190 -10.70 17.76 12.24
N SER A 191 -11.57 17.85 11.23
CA SER A 191 -11.97 16.72 10.39
C SER A 191 -10.77 15.99 9.78
N ILE A 192 -9.79 16.74 9.25
CA ILE A 192 -8.56 16.19 8.69
C ILE A 192 -7.73 15.49 9.76
N SER A 193 -7.60 16.06 10.97
CA SER A 193 -6.90 15.39 12.09
C SER A 193 -7.55 14.06 12.47
N PHE A 194 -8.87 13.98 12.51
CA PHE A 194 -9.58 12.74 12.83
C PHE A 194 -9.39 11.69 11.74
N ILE A 195 -9.47 12.07 10.47
CA ILE A 195 -9.19 11.16 9.33
C ILE A 195 -7.75 10.67 9.39
N THR A 196 -6.80 11.57 9.66
CA THR A 196 -5.38 11.24 9.76
C THR A 196 -5.09 10.30 10.93
N LEU A 197 -5.74 10.52 12.08
CA LEU A 197 -5.64 9.63 13.23
C LEU A 197 -6.20 8.25 12.92
N GLY A 198 -7.35 8.18 12.23
CA GLY A 198 -7.91 6.91 11.74
C GLY A 198 -6.96 6.18 10.79
N THR A 199 -6.30 6.92 9.90
CA THR A 199 -5.27 6.37 8.99
C THR A 199 -4.06 5.84 9.77
N LEU A 200 -3.56 6.59 10.75
CA LEU A 200 -2.47 6.15 11.63
C LEU A 200 -2.83 4.85 12.35
N LEU A 201 -4.03 4.76 12.93
CA LEU A 201 -4.51 3.56 13.62
C LEU A 201 -4.59 2.35 12.67
N LEU A 202 -5.11 2.55 11.46
CA LEU A 202 -5.18 1.48 10.45
C LEU A 202 -3.79 0.94 10.11
N PHE A 203 -2.84 1.82 9.84
CA PHE A 203 -1.47 1.40 9.52
C PHE A 203 -0.76 0.79 10.74
N ALA A 204 -1.02 1.28 11.96
CA ALA A 204 -0.50 0.68 13.18
C ALA A 204 -1.00 -0.76 13.36
N ILE A 205 -2.29 -1.02 13.09
CA ILE A 205 -2.87 -2.36 13.11
C ILE A 205 -2.17 -3.26 12.07
N ILE A 206 -2.02 -2.80 10.82
CA ILE A 206 -1.35 -3.55 9.75
C ILE A 206 0.10 -3.86 10.15
N CYS A 207 0.85 -2.88 10.62
CA CYS A 207 2.24 -3.07 11.08
C CYS A 207 2.33 -4.02 12.27
N SER A 208 1.36 -3.99 13.18
CA SER A 208 1.27 -4.93 14.29
C SER A 208 1.04 -6.36 13.81
N PHE A 209 0.14 -6.55 12.85
CA PHE A 209 -0.07 -7.87 12.23
C PHE A 209 1.20 -8.39 11.55
N ILE A 210 1.93 -7.54 10.83
CA ILE A 210 3.20 -7.92 10.19
C ILE A 210 4.24 -8.30 11.26
N ALA A 211 4.36 -7.51 12.33
CA ALA A 211 5.32 -7.74 13.40
C ALA A 211 5.05 -9.04 14.17
N HIS A 212 3.77 -9.43 14.31
CA HIS A 212 3.37 -10.65 15.00
C HIS A 212 3.10 -11.83 14.05
N SER A 213 3.29 -11.64 12.73
CA SER A 213 3.11 -12.74 11.79
C SER A 213 4.24 -13.77 11.97
N GLU A 214 3.90 -14.90 12.54
CA GLU A 214 4.80 -16.05 12.61
C GLU A 214 4.96 -16.63 11.19
N VAL A 215 6.19 -16.65 10.71
CA VAL A 215 6.55 -17.43 9.52
C VAL A 215 6.38 -18.89 9.87
N SER A 216 5.33 -19.52 9.38
CA SER A 216 5.01 -20.92 9.71
C SER A 216 6.20 -21.84 9.40
N PRO A 217 6.76 -22.56 10.38
CA PRO A 217 7.89 -23.47 10.15
C PRO A 217 7.58 -24.58 9.15
N ARG A 218 6.28 -24.90 8.97
CA ARG A 218 5.81 -25.97 8.06
C ARG A 218 5.83 -25.60 6.59
N SER A 219 5.85 -24.31 6.22
CA SER A 219 5.78 -23.90 4.82
C SER A 219 7.14 -23.68 4.18
N GLU A 220 8.22 -23.56 4.95
CA GLU A 220 9.54 -23.23 4.44
C GLU A 220 10.55 -24.35 4.72
N ARG A 221 10.87 -25.11 3.67
CA ARG A 221 11.79 -26.26 3.73
C ARG A 221 13.27 -25.85 3.79
N SER A 222 13.62 -24.56 3.75
CA SER A 222 14.99 -24.11 3.84
C SER A 222 15.14 -22.91 4.77
N ILE A 223 16.15 -22.93 5.62
CA ILE A 223 16.54 -21.84 6.51
C ILE A 223 16.73 -20.53 5.70
N LYS A 224 17.37 -20.61 4.53
CA LYS A 224 17.58 -19.44 3.66
C LYS A 224 16.29 -18.78 3.20
N ALA A 225 15.25 -19.57 2.90
CA ALA A 225 13.95 -19.03 2.50
C ALA A 225 13.25 -18.31 3.67
N ARG A 226 13.34 -18.90 4.87
CA ARG A 226 12.81 -18.30 6.10
C ARG A 226 13.50 -16.96 6.40
N LEU A 227 14.83 -16.94 6.42
CA LEU A 227 15.60 -15.73 6.70
C LEU A 227 15.28 -14.60 5.72
N ARG A 228 15.16 -14.92 4.41
CA ARG A 228 14.78 -13.95 3.40
C ARG A 228 13.36 -13.43 3.62
N ASN A 229 12.44 -14.28 4.03
CA ASN A 229 11.06 -13.86 4.30
C ASN A 229 10.98 -12.94 5.54
N GLU A 230 11.69 -13.26 6.60
CA GLU A 230 11.81 -12.42 7.80
C GLU A 230 12.41 -11.05 7.45
N ALA A 231 13.49 -11.01 6.66
CA ALA A 231 14.08 -9.76 6.20
C ALA A 231 13.12 -8.94 5.32
N ASN A 232 12.38 -9.59 4.41
CA ASN A 232 11.37 -8.91 3.59
C ASN A 232 10.24 -8.33 4.42
N LEU A 233 9.75 -9.07 5.43
CA LEU A 233 8.71 -8.58 6.33
C LEU A 233 9.22 -7.40 7.17
N ALA A 234 10.45 -7.47 7.67
CA ALA A 234 11.07 -6.38 8.42
C ALA A 234 11.21 -5.12 7.55
N PHE A 235 11.68 -5.27 6.31
CA PHE A 235 11.79 -4.17 5.35
C PHE A 235 10.41 -3.57 5.01
N THR A 236 9.42 -4.44 4.75
CA THR A 236 8.04 -4.00 4.46
C THR A 236 7.47 -3.23 5.65
N ASN A 237 7.64 -3.73 6.87
CA ASN A 237 7.09 -3.08 8.06
C ASN A 237 7.74 -1.71 8.32
N THR A 238 9.05 -1.61 8.15
CA THR A 238 9.76 -0.33 8.23
C THR A 238 9.30 0.64 7.14
N GLY A 239 9.17 0.18 5.90
CA GLY A 239 8.66 0.97 4.78
C GLY A 239 7.24 1.47 5.01
N MET A 240 6.35 0.63 5.56
CA MET A 240 5.00 1.03 5.94
C MET A 240 5.01 2.11 7.03
N GLY A 241 5.90 1.99 8.01
CA GLY A 241 6.07 3.01 9.04
C GLY A 241 6.51 4.36 8.48
N VAL A 242 7.47 4.37 7.55
CA VAL A 242 7.93 5.59 6.87
C VAL A 242 6.81 6.19 6.02
N LEU A 243 6.10 5.36 5.25
CA LEU A 243 4.95 5.82 4.45
C LEU A 243 3.88 6.47 5.34
N THR A 244 3.56 5.85 6.47
CA THR A 244 2.60 6.40 7.44
C THR A 244 3.04 7.78 7.94
N LEU A 245 4.33 7.93 8.28
CA LEU A 245 4.88 9.21 8.73
C LEU A 245 4.74 10.30 7.65
N LEU A 246 5.07 9.99 6.40
CA LEU A 246 4.95 10.93 5.29
C LEU A 246 3.49 11.34 5.04
N LEU A 247 2.56 10.38 5.09
CA LEU A 247 1.13 10.66 4.96
C LEU A 247 0.61 11.53 6.10
N CYS A 248 0.92 11.20 7.35
CA CYS A 248 0.46 11.96 8.52
C CYS A 248 1.06 13.37 8.54
N ALA A 249 2.33 13.54 8.20
CA ALA A 249 2.97 14.84 8.11
C ALA A 249 2.36 15.70 7.01
N GLY A 250 2.11 15.13 5.83
CA GLY A 250 1.46 15.81 4.71
C GLY A 250 0.04 16.23 5.06
N MET A 251 -0.76 15.37 5.67
CA MET A 251 -2.13 15.69 6.10
C MET A 251 -2.16 16.75 7.20
N ALA A 252 -1.25 16.68 8.18
CA ALA A 252 -1.13 17.70 9.22
C ALA A 252 -0.74 19.08 8.63
N PHE A 253 0.19 19.10 7.67
CA PHE A 253 0.56 20.30 6.94
C PHE A 253 -0.64 20.87 6.16
N THR A 254 -1.38 20.01 5.44
CA THR A 254 -2.58 20.40 4.70
C THR A 254 -3.61 21.02 5.63
N GLN A 255 -3.85 20.41 6.80
CA GLN A 255 -4.80 20.97 7.77
C GLN A 255 -4.39 22.36 8.24
N VAL A 256 -3.14 22.56 8.63
CA VAL A 256 -2.64 23.87 9.07
C VAL A 256 -2.80 24.90 7.93
N THR A 257 -2.40 24.53 6.72
CA THR A 257 -2.48 25.41 5.55
C THR A 257 -3.93 25.81 5.26
N LEU A 258 -4.85 24.84 5.20
CA LEU A 258 -6.26 25.13 4.90
C LEU A 258 -6.95 25.90 6.02
N SER A 259 -6.59 25.67 7.28
CA SER A 259 -7.17 26.40 8.40
C SER A 259 -6.66 27.85 8.51
N LEU A 260 -5.43 28.11 8.07
CA LEU A 260 -4.77 29.41 8.22
C LEU A 260 -4.77 30.25 6.93
N ILE A 261 -5.02 29.68 5.75
CA ILE A 261 -4.99 30.41 4.47
C ILE A 261 -6.02 31.55 4.43
N HIS A 262 -7.14 31.42 5.14
CA HIS A 262 -8.17 32.42 5.21
C HIS A 262 -7.88 33.57 6.18
N ILE A 263 -6.86 33.46 7.03
CA ILE A 263 -6.40 34.54 7.92
C ILE A 263 -5.67 35.62 7.14
N SER A 264 -5.06 35.26 6.00
CA SER A 264 -4.26 36.17 5.18
C SER A 264 -5.04 36.87 4.06
N GLU A 265 -6.27 36.43 3.74
CA GLU A 265 -7.13 37.11 2.78
C GLU A 265 -8.17 37.94 3.52
N PRO A 266 -8.06 39.30 3.55
CA PRO A 266 -9.12 40.14 4.07
C PRO A 266 -10.36 39.91 3.22
N THR A 267 -11.45 39.53 3.89
CA THR A 267 -12.80 39.43 3.29
C THR A 267 -13.07 40.64 2.40
N ARG A 268 -13.14 40.41 1.10
CA ARG A 268 -13.78 41.36 0.18
C ARG A 268 -15.26 41.12 0.10
#